data_61dd3173bcd20207bfab12738d40bbc9
#
_entry.id   61dd3173bcd20207bfab12738d40bbc9
#
_cell.length_a   1.000
_cell.length_b   1.000
_cell.length_c   1.000
_cell.angle_alpha   90.00
_cell.angle_beta   90.00
_cell.angle_gamma   90.00
#
_symmetry.space_group_name_H-M   'P 1'
#
loop_
_entity.id
_entity.type
_entity.pdbx_description
1 polymer ?
#
loop_
_entity_poly.entity_id
_entity_poly.type
_entity_poly.pdbx_seq_one_letter_code
_entity_poly.pdbx_strand_id
1 'polypeptide(L)'
;MDVGELIHRFIEKALFTDFIKGLSITFKYNLSRSITMQYPDKEKWIPYRRWRGLHTLNRNEKGAELCVACELCSKSCPTKCITVIPMEDDTGRGISDRVAKVWKIDLVRCLFCGLCEDACPTRALRLGREYELSCTDLRCALKQRDELLRPQSVPETLEGGVVAQARFVRSPEGIRVVADLGKTKKRRL
;
A
#
# COMPACT_ATOMS: atom_id res chain seq x y z
N MET A 1 -50.04 -31.48 -11.53
CA MET A 1 -48.66 -31.92 -11.25
C MET A 1 -48.60 -33.37 -11.70
N ASP A 2 -47.73 -33.60 -12.66
CA ASP A 2 -47.60 -34.92 -13.24
C ASP A 2 -46.91 -35.87 -12.23
N VAL A 3 -47.41 -37.09 -12.09
CA VAL A 3 -46.89 -38.09 -11.14
C VAL A 3 -45.39 -38.33 -11.41
N GLY A 4 -44.97 -38.23 -12.69
CA GLY A 4 -43.58 -38.32 -13.10
C GLY A 4 -42.68 -37.23 -12.49
N GLU A 5 -43.15 -36.01 -12.44
CA GLU A 5 -42.38 -34.89 -11.81
C GLU A 5 -42.24 -35.06 -10.29
N LEU A 6 -43.28 -35.64 -9.64
CA LEU A 6 -43.22 -35.86 -8.20
C LEU A 6 -42.20 -36.94 -7.84
N ILE A 7 -42.18 -38.01 -8.63
CA ILE A 7 -41.24 -39.12 -8.48
C ILE A 7 -39.82 -38.64 -8.75
N HIS A 8 -39.60 -37.82 -9.79
CA HIS A 8 -38.27 -37.25 -10.11
C HIS A 8 -37.73 -36.38 -8.96
N ARG A 9 -38.56 -35.50 -8.42
CA ARG A 9 -38.20 -34.64 -7.27
C ARG A 9 -37.91 -35.45 -6.00
N PHE A 10 -38.67 -36.56 -5.81
CA PHE A 10 -38.42 -37.44 -4.67
C PHE A 10 -37.09 -38.16 -4.81
N ILE A 11 -36.78 -38.68 -5.98
CA ILE A 11 -35.50 -39.33 -6.30
C ILE A 11 -34.34 -38.37 -6.14
N GLU A 12 -34.45 -37.15 -6.64
CA GLU A 12 -33.40 -36.09 -6.51
C GLU A 12 -33.14 -35.78 -5.04
N LYS A 13 -34.19 -35.64 -4.23
CA LYS A 13 -34.05 -35.41 -2.78
C LYS A 13 -33.50 -36.61 -2.04
N ALA A 14 -33.93 -37.78 -2.38
CA ALA A 14 -33.48 -39.00 -1.72
C ALA A 14 -32.03 -39.38 -2.03
N LEU A 15 -31.57 -39.09 -3.23
CA LEU A 15 -30.18 -39.34 -3.66
C LEU A 15 -29.21 -38.19 -3.37
N PHE A 16 -29.68 -37.12 -2.73
CA PHE A 16 -28.82 -35.94 -2.42
C PHE A 16 -28.02 -35.45 -3.64
N THR A 17 -28.63 -35.53 -4.84
CA THR A 17 -27.93 -35.20 -6.08
C THR A 17 -27.33 -33.77 -6.08
N ASP A 18 -28.01 -32.82 -5.48
CA ASP A 18 -27.52 -31.44 -5.36
C ASP A 18 -26.34 -31.33 -4.39
N PHE A 19 -26.34 -32.16 -3.34
CA PHE A 19 -25.21 -32.25 -2.43
C PHE A 19 -23.97 -32.81 -3.13
N ILE A 20 -24.14 -33.88 -3.91
CA ILE A 20 -23.04 -34.48 -4.69
C ILE A 20 -22.53 -33.51 -5.75
N LYS A 21 -23.41 -32.77 -6.44
CA LYS A 21 -23.02 -31.71 -7.38
C LYS A 21 -22.21 -30.62 -6.67
N GLY A 22 -22.68 -30.12 -5.53
CA GLY A 22 -21.97 -29.11 -4.74
C GLY A 22 -20.60 -29.62 -4.28
N LEU A 23 -20.53 -30.86 -3.78
CA LEU A 23 -19.26 -31.46 -3.36
C LEU A 23 -18.29 -31.64 -4.54
N SER A 24 -18.78 -32.04 -5.71
CA SER A 24 -17.98 -32.16 -6.93
C SER A 24 -17.36 -30.81 -7.37
N ILE A 25 -18.13 -29.72 -7.27
CA ILE A 25 -17.64 -28.38 -7.59
C ILE A 25 -16.53 -27.98 -6.62
N THR A 26 -16.74 -28.12 -5.30
CA THR A 26 -15.74 -27.77 -4.30
C THR A 26 -14.48 -28.62 -4.43
N PHE A 27 -14.64 -29.92 -4.70
CA PHE A 27 -13.53 -30.85 -4.92
C PHE A 27 -12.71 -30.47 -6.18
N LYS A 28 -13.37 -30.07 -7.27
CA LYS A 28 -12.70 -29.56 -8.46
C LYS A 28 -11.83 -28.35 -8.14
N TYR A 29 -12.35 -27.39 -7.35
CA TYR A 29 -11.58 -26.21 -6.95
C TYR A 29 -10.44 -26.55 -5.98
N ASN A 30 -10.62 -27.54 -5.12
CA ASN A 30 -9.55 -27.99 -4.23
C ASN A 30 -8.35 -28.60 -4.99
N LEU A 31 -8.62 -29.29 -6.11
CA LEU A 31 -7.57 -29.84 -6.97
C LEU A 31 -7.04 -28.84 -8.01
N SER A 32 -7.67 -27.69 -8.16
CA SER A 32 -7.22 -26.66 -9.08
C SER A 32 -5.98 -25.92 -8.55
N ARG A 33 -5.18 -25.38 -9.47
CA ARG A 33 -4.03 -24.55 -9.06
C ARG A 33 -4.50 -23.33 -8.28
N SER A 34 -3.87 -23.08 -7.14
CA SER A 34 -4.12 -21.89 -6.32
C SER A 34 -3.89 -20.61 -7.12
N ILE A 35 -4.82 -19.64 -7.01
CA ILE A 35 -4.74 -18.29 -7.56
C ILE A 35 -4.29 -17.26 -6.50
N THR A 36 -4.04 -17.72 -5.27
CA THR A 36 -3.57 -16.85 -4.19
C THR A 36 -2.13 -16.42 -4.41
N MET A 37 -1.84 -15.17 -4.09
CA MET A 37 -0.49 -14.64 -4.10
C MET A 37 0.33 -15.29 -2.98
N GLN A 38 1.47 -15.87 -3.32
CA GLN A 38 2.35 -16.56 -2.37
C GLN A 38 3.35 -15.55 -1.76
N TYR A 39 2.82 -14.63 -0.98
CA TYR A 39 3.60 -13.67 -0.24
C TYR A 39 4.18 -14.31 1.04
N PRO A 40 5.43 -14.01 1.46
CA PRO A 40 6.44 -13.20 0.75
C PRO A 40 7.37 -13.99 -0.17
N ASP A 41 7.23 -15.35 -0.21
CA ASP A 41 8.26 -16.26 -0.72
C ASP A 41 8.45 -16.19 -2.24
N LYS A 42 7.36 -16.09 -2.99
CA LYS A 42 7.44 -16.08 -4.46
C LYS A 42 7.03 -14.76 -5.08
N GLU A 43 6.09 -14.07 -4.45
CA GLU A 43 5.51 -12.84 -5.00
C GLU A 43 5.38 -11.81 -3.90
N LYS A 44 6.02 -10.64 -4.09
CA LYS A 44 5.84 -9.47 -3.25
C LYS A 44 4.93 -8.49 -3.99
N TRP A 45 3.84 -8.10 -3.34
CA TRP A 45 2.94 -7.11 -3.91
C TRP A 45 3.63 -5.75 -3.98
N ILE A 46 3.59 -5.11 -5.15
CA ILE A 46 4.15 -3.77 -5.36
C ILE A 46 2.98 -2.79 -5.42
N PRO A 47 2.89 -1.85 -4.47
CA PRO A 47 1.84 -0.86 -4.44
C PRO A 47 1.81 0.01 -5.70
N TYR A 48 0.62 0.36 -6.16
CA TYR A 48 0.46 1.28 -7.27
C TYR A 48 0.88 2.72 -6.90
N ARG A 49 1.09 3.58 -7.92
CA ARG A 49 1.67 4.92 -7.74
C ARG A 49 0.89 5.81 -6.75
N ARG A 50 -0.42 5.68 -6.67
CA ARG A 50 -1.29 6.45 -5.76
C ARG A 50 -1.54 5.75 -4.41
N TRP A 51 -0.74 4.76 -4.07
CA TRP A 51 -0.82 4.11 -2.78
C TRP A 51 -0.42 5.07 -1.67
N ARG A 52 -1.14 5.04 -0.58
CA ARG A 52 -0.88 5.83 0.62
C ARG A 52 -0.28 4.95 1.71
N GLY A 53 1.04 4.79 1.68
CA GLY A 53 1.81 4.06 2.68
C GLY A 53 2.50 4.99 3.68
N LEU A 54 3.66 4.58 4.18
CA LEU A 54 4.40 5.33 5.19
C LEU A 54 4.70 6.76 4.72
N HIS A 55 4.54 7.71 5.63
CA HIS A 55 4.89 9.11 5.43
C HIS A 55 6.39 9.26 5.22
N THR A 56 6.77 10.14 4.33
CA THR A 56 8.16 10.47 4.03
C THR A 56 8.35 11.98 4.00
N LEU A 57 9.48 12.44 4.52
CA LEU A 57 9.90 13.83 4.45
C LEU A 57 10.96 13.97 3.36
N ASN A 58 10.68 14.80 2.36
CA ASN A 58 11.55 14.97 1.22
C ASN A 58 12.59 16.05 1.46
N ARG A 59 13.72 15.90 0.76
CA ARG A 59 14.77 16.91 0.62
C ARG A 59 14.79 17.44 -0.81
N ASN A 60 15.36 18.60 -1.01
CA ASN A 60 15.63 19.12 -2.35
C ASN A 60 16.86 18.42 -2.97
N GLU A 61 17.17 18.74 -4.22
CA GLU A 61 18.33 18.19 -4.93
C GLU A 61 19.67 18.52 -4.24
N LYS A 62 19.72 19.60 -3.49
CA LYS A 62 20.90 20.03 -2.71
C LYS A 62 20.99 19.41 -1.32
N GLY A 63 20.05 18.56 -0.95
CA GLY A 63 20.00 17.88 0.35
C GLY A 63 19.33 18.66 1.48
N ALA A 64 18.86 19.87 1.24
CA ALA A 64 18.15 20.65 2.25
C ALA A 64 16.73 20.11 2.48
N GLU A 65 16.28 20.17 3.72
CA GLU A 65 14.94 19.74 4.11
C GLU A 65 13.89 20.71 3.54
N LEU A 66 12.87 20.17 2.86
CA LEU A 66 11.78 20.98 2.31
C LEU A 66 10.76 21.40 3.37
N CYS A 67 10.82 20.82 4.57
CA CYS A 67 9.88 21.10 5.64
C CYS A 67 10.23 22.42 6.33
N VAL A 68 9.34 23.40 6.24
CA VAL A 68 9.45 24.72 6.88
C VAL A 68 8.67 24.81 8.20
N ALA A 69 8.27 23.68 8.78
CA ALA A 69 7.54 23.60 10.03
C ALA A 69 6.31 24.54 10.13
N CYS A 70 5.52 24.64 9.05
CA CYS A 70 4.33 25.50 8.98
C CYS A 70 3.12 24.95 9.77
N GLU A 71 3.20 23.73 10.31
CA GLU A 71 2.17 23.04 11.10
C GLU A 71 0.86 22.74 10.35
N LEU A 72 0.73 23.06 9.07
CA LEU A 72 -0.50 22.80 8.32
C LEU A 72 -0.87 21.32 8.28
N CYS A 73 0.11 20.42 8.17
CA CYS A 73 -0.13 18.97 8.21
C CYS A 73 -0.70 18.49 9.55
N SER A 74 -0.27 19.11 10.67
CA SER A 74 -0.82 18.82 11.99
C SER A 74 -2.25 19.34 12.13
N LYS A 75 -2.53 20.55 11.61
CA LYS A 75 -3.85 21.20 11.67
C LYS A 75 -4.88 20.50 10.79
N SER A 76 -4.47 20.00 9.60
CA SER A 76 -5.34 19.28 8.67
C SER A 76 -5.60 17.83 9.06
N CYS A 77 -4.87 17.31 10.04
CA CYS A 77 -5.01 15.92 10.47
C CYS A 77 -6.28 15.70 11.29
N PRO A 78 -7.24 14.86 10.85
CA PRO A 78 -8.50 14.63 11.56
C PRO A 78 -8.28 13.93 12.92
N THR A 79 -7.29 13.04 13.00
CA THR A 79 -6.96 12.30 14.22
C THR A 79 -5.90 12.99 15.07
N LYS A 80 -5.36 14.13 14.61
CA LYS A 80 -4.29 14.89 15.29
C LYS A 80 -3.10 14.01 15.68
N CYS A 81 -2.75 13.07 14.81
CA CYS A 81 -1.65 12.14 15.05
C CYS A 81 -0.26 12.72 14.72
N ILE A 82 -0.20 13.92 14.09
CA ILE A 82 1.05 14.58 13.72
C ILE A 82 1.36 15.71 14.70
N THR A 83 2.57 15.72 15.24
CA THR A 83 3.08 16.80 16.08
C THR A 83 4.28 17.45 15.40
N VAL A 84 4.22 18.76 15.24
CA VAL A 84 5.30 19.57 14.67
C VAL A 84 5.65 20.67 15.66
N ILE A 85 6.93 20.78 16.01
CA ILE A 85 7.47 21.88 16.82
C ILE A 85 8.50 22.60 15.95
N PRO A 86 8.27 23.88 15.63
CA PRO A 86 9.23 24.67 14.83
C PRO A 86 10.45 25.08 15.66
N MET A 87 11.55 25.36 14.95
CA MET A 87 12.73 26.06 15.47
C MET A 87 13.34 26.91 14.36
N GLU A 88 14.14 27.89 14.73
CA GLU A 88 14.99 28.63 13.79
C GLU A 88 16.15 27.75 13.30
N ASP A 89 16.51 27.86 12.05
CA ASP A 89 17.57 27.05 11.43
C ASP A 89 18.89 27.81 11.39
N ASP A 90 19.65 27.67 12.47
CA ASP A 90 21.00 28.25 12.57
C ASP A 90 22.05 27.46 11.79
N THR A 91 21.69 26.29 11.26
CA THR A 91 22.62 25.33 10.64
C THR A 91 22.51 25.25 9.11
N GLY A 92 21.57 25.96 8.50
CA GLY A 92 21.30 25.91 7.06
C GLY A 92 20.79 24.53 6.57
N ARG A 93 20.15 23.79 7.44
CA ARG A 93 19.61 22.45 7.18
C ARG A 93 18.38 22.46 6.28
N GLY A 94 17.58 23.51 6.38
CA GLY A 94 16.34 23.70 5.65
C GLY A 94 16.47 24.58 4.43
N ILE A 95 15.38 24.74 3.69
CA ILE A 95 15.24 25.68 2.58
C ILE A 95 14.88 27.12 3.05
N SER A 96 14.60 27.28 4.34
CA SER A 96 14.23 28.54 4.99
C SER A 96 14.83 28.60 6.38
N ASP A 97 14.79 29.80 6.98
CA ASP A 97 15.27 30.05 8.35
C ASP A 97 14.47 29.33 9.43
N ARG A 98 13.46 28.54 9.05
CA ARG A 98 12.59 27.84 9.95
C ARG A 98 12.47 26.37 9.54
N VAL A 99 12.75 25.47 10.49
CA VAL A 99 12.73 24.02 10.32
C VAL A 99 11.99 23.33 11.46
N ALA A 100 11.64 22.06 11.29
CA ALA A 100 11.04 21.29 12.36
C ALA A 100 12.11 20.82 13.36
N LYS A 101 12.03 21.31 14.61
CA LYS A 101 12.78 20.76 15.73
C LYS A 101 12.31 19.35 16.03
N VAL A 102 10.99 19.18 16.12
CA VAL A 102 10.35 17.88 16.30
C VAL A 102 9.30 17.72 15.23
N TRP A 103 9.36 16.63 14.51
CA TRP A 103 8.29 16.15 13.64
C TRP A 103 8.08 14.69 13.98
N LYS A 104 6.92 14.34 14.45
CA LYS A 104 6.56 12.97 14.81
C LYS A 104 5.15 12.65 14.40
N ILE A 105 4.92 11.40 14.07
CA ILE A 105 3.60 10.85 13.74
C ILE A 105 3.35 9.54 14.49
N ASP A 106 2.14 9.43 15.00
CA ASP A 106 1.64 8.21 15.62
C ASP A 106 0.85 7.41 14.58
N LEU A 107 1.45 6.35 14.07
CA LEU A 107 0.85 5.50 13.03
C LEU A 107 -0.33 4.67 13.55
N VAL A 108 -0.42 4.44 14.86
CA VAL A 108 -1.58 3.71 15.47
C VAL A 108 -2.87 4.50 15.27
N ARG A 109 -2.78 5.84 15.32
CA ARG A 109 -3.94 6.73 15.14
C ARG A 109 -4.10 7.25 13.71
N CYS A 110 -3.11 7.01 12.84
CA CYS A 110 -3.13 7.51 11.48
C CYS A 110 -4.12 6.74 10.60
N LEU A 111 -4.98 7.47 9.88
CA LEU A 111 -5.93 6.90 8.91
C LEU A 111 -5.35 6.74 7.50
N PHE A 112 -4.12 7.18 7.26
CA PHE A 112 -3.50 7.22 5.92
C PHE A 112 -4.39 7.93 4.87
N CYS A 113 -5.16 8.94 5.29
CA CYS A 113 -6.13 9.64 4.45
C CYS A 113 -5.51 10.57 3.40
N GLY A 114 -4.24 11.02 3.59
CA GLY A 114 -3.51 11.87 2.66
C GLY A 114 -3.72 13.39 2.83
N LEU A 115 -4.66 13.84 3.68
CA LEU A 115 -4.93 15.28 3.88
C LEU A 115 -3.70 16.08 4.32
N CYS A 116 -2.78 15.46 5.05
CA CYS A 116 -1.53 16.09 5.46
C CYS A 116 -0.56 16.32 4.29
N GLU A 117 -0.58 15.45 3.27
CA GLU A 117 0.17 15.61 2.03
C GLU A 117 -0.40 16.76 1.20
N ASP A 118 -1.73 16.78 1.04
CA ASP A 118 -2.44 17.82 0.27
C ASP A 118 -2.28 19.20 0.91
N ALA A 119 -2.24 19.28 2.25
CA ALA A 119 -2.06 20.51 2.99
C ALA A 119 -0.61 21.03 3.00
N CYS A 120 0.37 20.27 2.51
CA CYS A 120 1.77 20.65 2.56
C CYS A 120 2.17 21.59 1.40
N PRO A 121 2.43 22.90 1.66
CA PRO A 121 2.69 23.86 0.58
C PRO A 121 4.02 23.63 -0.12
N THR A 122 5.04 23.14 0.60
CA THR A 122 6.38 22.87 0.07
C THR A 122 6.51 21.46 -0.51
N ARG A 123 5.46 20.65 -0.44
CA ARG A 123 5.48 19.23 -0.82
C ARG A 123 6.58 18.43 -0.09
N ALA A 124 6.96 18.90 1.08
CA ALA A 124 7.92 18.21 1.93
C ALA A 124 7.41 16.87 2.40
N LEU A 125 6.12 16.81 2.76
CA LEU A 125 5.46 15.59 3.23
C LEU A 125 4.80 14.86 2.06
N ARG A 126 5.10 13.57 1.93
CA ARG A 126 4.52 12.68 0.95
C ARG A 126 4.18 11.33 1.58
N LEU A 127 3.18 10.64 1.04
CA LEU A 127 2.91 9.27 1.38
C LEU A 127 3.65 8.36 0.39
N GLY A 128 4.53 7.52 0.93
CA GLY A 128 5.32 6.57 0.15
C GLY A 128 4.54 5.31 -0.21
N ARG A 129 5.26 4.32 -0.75
CA ARG A 129 4.68 3.02 -1.11
C ARG A 129 4.91 1.94 -0.07
N GLU A 130 5.63 2.26 0.98
CA GLU A 130 5.94 1.31 2.03
C GLU A 130 4.68 0.93 2.80
N TYR A 131 4.39 -0.36 2.88
CA TYR A 131 3.20 -0.91 3.53
C TYR A 131 3.53 -1.95 4.61
N GLU A 132 4.78 -2.41 4.66
CA GLU A 132 5.23 -3.38 5.66
C GLU A 132 5.55 -2.65 6.97
N LEU A 133 4.51 -2.26 7.69
CA LEU A 133 4.62 -1.45 8.91
C LEU A 133 4.33 -2.24 10.19
N SER A 134 4.37 -3.56 10.11
CA SER A 134 4.13 -4.41 11.27
C SER A 134 5.23 -4.25 12.30
N CYS A 135 4.84 -4.15 13.54
CA CYS A 135 5.75 -4.03 14.67
C CYS A 135 5.26 -4.85 15.87
N THR A 136 6.21 -5.23 16.72
CA THR A 136 5.93 -5.95 17.95
C THR A 136 5.71 -5.04 19.15
N ASP A 137 6.19 -3.79 19.09
CA ASP A 137 6.06 -2.77 20.16
C ASP A 137 5.38 -1.51 19.60
N LEU A 138 4.49 -0.91 20.38
CA LEU A 138 3.82 0.35 20.03
C LEU A 138 4.79 1.51 19.79
N ARG A 139 5.97 1.47 20.37
CA ARG A 139 7.01 2.49 20.17
C ARG A 139 7.48 2.60 18.73
N CYS A 140 7.51 1.49 18.01
CA CYS A 140 7.92 1.48 16.61
C CYS A 140 6.89 2.14 15.67
N ALA A 141 5.64 2.26 16.11
CA ALA A 141 4.60 2.98 15.39
C ALA A 141 4.69 4.51 15.55
N LEU A 142 5.48 4.99 16.52
CA LEU A 142 5.77 6.40 16.70
C LEU A 142 6.99 6.78 15.86
N LYS A 143 6.76 7.22 14.63
CA LYS A 143 7.84 7.61 13.72
C LYS A 143 8.28 9.05 13.96
N GLN A 144 9.59 9.23 13.93
CA GLN A 144 10.24 10.54 14.09
C GLN A 144 10.78 11.04 12.76
N ARG A 145 11.10 12.34 12.73
CA ARG A 145 11.61 13.02 11.53
C ARG A 145 12.76 12.28 10.86
N ASP A 146 13.74 11.87 11.62
CA ASP A 146 15.00 11.32 11.08
C ASP A 146 14.79 9.95 10.41
N GLU A 147 13.79 9.18 10.87
CA GLU A 147 13.39 7.92 10.26
C GLU A 147 12.61 8.13 8.94
N LEU A 148 11.96 9.28 8.79
CA LEU A 148 11.09 9.59 7.66
C LEU A 148 11.77 10.44 6.58
N LEU A 149 12.96 10.97 6.88
CA LEU A 149 13.75 11.75 5.93
C LEU A 149 14.31 10.82 4.84
N ARG A 150 13.94 11.09 3.60
CA ARG A 150 14.53 10.38 2.45
C ARG A 150 15.93 10.87 2.15
N PRO A 151 16.88 9.97 1.84
CA PRO A 151 18.15 10.35 1.24
C PRO A 151 17.90 11.07 -0.11
N GLN A 152 18.74 12.00 -0.44
CA GLN A 152 18.63 13.01 -1.49
C GLN A 152 18.38 12.50 -2.92
N SER A 153 18.49 11.23 -3.24
CA SER A 153 18.69 10.78 -4.61
C SER A 153 17.89 9.58 -5.05
N VAL A 154 16.76 9.32 -4.42
CA VAL A 154 15.87 8.29 -4.98
C VAL A 154 14.76 8.99 -5.76
N PRO A 155 14.87 9.11 -7.10
CA PRO A 155 13.75 9.56 -7.90
C PRO A 155 12.55 8.67 -7.57
N GLU A 156 11.39 9.27 -7.44
CA GLU A 156 10.12 8.58 -7.14
C GLU A 156 9.84 7.39 -8.08
N THR A 157 10.57 7.32 -9.18
CA THR A 157 10.55 6.27 -10.20
C THR A 157 11.45 5.07 -9.92
N LEU A 158 12.41 5.17 -8.98
CA LEU A 158 13.44 4.14 -8.76
C LEU A 158 13.34 3.42 -7.43
N GLU A 159 12.48 3.85 -6.51
CA GLU A 159 12.17 3.06 -5.32
C GLU A 159 11.32 1.85 -5.71
N GLY A 160 11.97 0.71 -5.80
CA GLY A 160 11.39 -0.55 -6.23
C GLY A 160 11.23 -0.59 -7.75
N GLY A 161 12.34 -0.84 -8.40
CA GLY A 161 12.38 -1.16 -9.81
C GLY A 161 11.22 -2.07 -10.19
N VAL A 162 10.61 -1.77 -11.31
CA VAL A 162 9.48 -2.46 -11.90
C VAL A 162 8.14 -2.00 -11.35
N VAL A 163 7.56 -1.07 -12.06
CA VAL A 163 6.12 -0.79 -11.96
C VAL A 163 5.38 -2.04 -12.44
N ALA A 164 5.11 -2.95 -11.52
CA ALA A 164 4.19 -4.03 -11.80
C ALA A 164 2.80 -3.41 -11.90
N GLN A 165 2.37 -3.10 -13.11
CA GLN A 165 0.98 -2.80 -13.37
C GLN A 165 0.23 -4.12 -13.22
N ALA A 166 -0.44 -4.31 -12.11
CA ALA A 166 -1.38 -5.41 -11.96
C ALA A 166 -2.48 -5.20 -13.00
N ARG A 167 -2.43 -5.94 -14.09
CA ARG A 167 -3.51 -6.00 -15.07
C ARG A 167 -4.44 -7.14 -14.68
N PHE A 168 -5.69 -6.80 -14.49
CA PHE A 168 -6.73 -7.81 -14.43
C PHE A 168 -7.00 -8.31 -15.84
N VAL A 169 -6.51 -9.49 -16.15
CA VAL A 169 -6.79 -10.13 -17.45
C VAL A 169 -7.92 -11.12 -17.24
N ARG A 170 -9.05 -10.90 -17.94
CA ARG A 170 -10.10 -11.91 -18.05
C ARG A 170 -9.60 -13.00 -18.98
N SER A 171 -9.36 -14.17 -18.47
CA SER A 171 -9.18 -15.38 -19.26
C SER A 171 -10.47 -16.20 -19.23
N PRO A 172 -10.67 -17.12 -20.19
CA PRO A 172 -11.83 -18.02 -20.20
C PRO A 172 -11.96 -18.86 -18.92
N GLU A 173 -10.90 -18.97 -18.15
CA GLU A 173 -10.81 -19.75 -16.91
C GLU A 173 -11.03 -18.91 -15.65
N GLY A 174 -11.31 -17.59 -15.77
CA GLY A 174 -11.53 -16.67 -14.65
C GLY A 174 -10.68 -15.40 -14.71
N ILE A 175 -10.81 -14.55 -13.69
CA ILE A 175 -10.02 -13.32 -13.58
C ILE A 175 -8.64 -13.68 -13.04
N ARG A 176 -7.59 -13.49 -13.82
CA ARG A 176 -6.20 -13.64 -13.38
C ARG A 176 -5.60 -12.25 -13.14
N VAL A 177 -4.97 -12.08 -11.99
CA VAL A 177 -4.12 -10.93 -11.74
C VAL A 177 -2.74 -11.27 -12.31
N VAL A 178 -2.42 -10.71 -13.45
CA VAL A 178 -1.07 -10.83 -14.02
C VAL A 178 -0.28 -9.62 -13.55
N ALA A 179 0.64 -9.83 -12.63
CA ALA A 179 1.69 -8.85 -12.37
C ALA A 179 2.63 -8.85 -13.57
N ASP A 180 2.51 -7.87 -14.43
CA ASP A 180 3.45 -7.66 -15.52
C ASP A 180 4.76 -7.14 -14.88
N LEU A 181 5.61 -8.06 -14.49
CA LEU A 181 7.00 -7.78 -14.20
C LEU A 181 7.61 -7.35 -15.52
N GLY A 182 7.61 -6.04 -15.77
CA GLY A 182 8.17 -5.47 -16.98
C GLY A 182 9.52 -6.11 -17.25
N LYS A 183 9.58 -6.95 -18.28
CA LYS A 183 10.83 -7.53 -18.74
C LYS A 183 11.77 -6.36 -19.02
N THR A 184 12.73 -6.13 -18.16
CA THR A 184 13.85 -5.25 -18.46
C THR A 184 14.46 -5.76 -19.74
N LYS A 185 14.19 -5.06 -20.84
CA LYS A 185 14.93 -5.26 -22.07
C LYS A 185 16.40 -5.07 -21.70
N LYS A 186 17.14 -6.16 -21.56
CA LYS A 186 18.59 -6.11 -21.58
C LYS A 186 18.96 -5.44 -22.90
N ARG A 187 19.32 -4.15 -22.85
CA ARG A 187 20.05 -3.52 -23.94
C ARG A 187 21.36 -4.31 -24.04
N ARG A 188 21.47 -5.10 -25.10
CA ARG A 188 22.79 -5.58 -25.55
C ARG A 188 23.55 -4.32 -25.96
N LEU A 189 24.66 -4.07 -25.27
CA LEU A 189 25.74 -3.24 -25.77
C LEU A 189 26.42 -3.98 -26.90
#